data_5fa8c3c565cb809a4a44c115bd93887d
#
_entry.id   5fa8c3c565cb809a4a44c115bd93887d
#
_cell.length_a   1.000
_cell.length_b   1.000
_cell.length_c   1.000
_cell.angle_alpha   90.00
_cell.angle_beta   90.00
_cell.angle_gamma   90.00
#
_symmetry.space_group_name_H-M   'P 1'
#
loop_
_entity.id
_entity.type
_entity.pdbx_description
1 polymer ?
#
loop_
_entity_poly.entity_id
_entity_poly.type
_entity_poly.pdbx_seq_one_letter_code
_entity_poly.pdbx_strand_id
1 'polypeptide(L)'
;MKLLNIIIVILITSSCAGYKPYINNNPFKNYGIKSISIPIFVNKSVLPAISAKVTRSVVKVLFNYKNLKIYSGENYRADAFLIGIIESNDKINNVFKPGGDKFADGDLKKSIGSRQSFFIPTNSSYSYNVKIYLIKDPSNNIIKLLKSKIPNNVKIKYPKLIFFKEFTATTAFDRQLKETTSVNSAGLVNFTQAQGNFYDSLDQSASSIATQFNNAVTNEL
;
A
#
# COMPACT_ATOMS: atom_id res chain seq x y z
N MET A 1 22.87 -46.76 -25.86
CA MET A 1 21.57 -46.61 -25.18
C MET A 1 21.70 -46.49 -23.64
N LYS A 2 22.50 -47.29 -22.94
CA LYS A 2 22.62 -47.22 -21.46
C LYS A 2 23.18 -45.87 -20.94
N LEU A 3 24.15 -45.29 -21.65
CA LEU A 3 24.76 -43.99 -21.25
C LEU A 3 23.78 -42.81 -21.37
N LEU A 4 22.91 -42.84 -22.39
CA LEU A 4 21.90 -41.79 -22.62
C LEU A 4 20.85 -41.78 -21.50
N ASN A 5 20.45 -42.97 -21.03
CA ASN A 5 19.48 -43.07 -19.92
C ASN A 5 20.06 -42.54 -18.58
N ILE A 6 21.36 -42.71 -18.34
CA ILE A 6 22.03 -42.20 -17.13
C ILE A 6 22.07 -40.67 -17.15
N ILE A 7 22.35 -40.05 -18.30
CA ILE A 7 22.38 -38.61 -18.47
C ILE A 7 20.99 -38.00 -18.23
N ILE A 8 19.92 -38.64 -18.71
CA ILE A 8 18.53 -38.19 -18.52
C ILE A 8 18.14 -38.24 -17.02
N VAL A 9 18.54 -39.31 -16.31
CA VAL A 9 18.25 -39.42 -14.87
C VAL A 9 18.97 -38.33 -14.06
N ILE A 10 20.22 -38.00 -14.40
CA ILE A 10 20.99 -36.93 -13.72
C ILE A 10 20.37 -35.56 -13.96
N LEU A 11 19.83 -35.28 -15.16
CA LEU A 11 19.16 -34.02 -15.50
C LEU A 11 17.83 -33.83 -14.75
N ILE A 12 17.10 -34.92 -14.47
CA ILE A 12 15.81 -34.85 -13.74
C ILE A 12 16.04 -34.62 -12.23
N THR A 13 17.13 -35.12 -11.65
CA THR A 13 17.43 -34.96 -10.22
C THR A 13 17.95 -33.58 -9.84
N SER A 14 18.46 -32.79 -10.80
CA SER A 14 18.98 -31.44 -10.55
C SER A 14 17.90 -30.34 -10.47
N SER A 15 16.64 -30.63 -10.82
CA SER A 15 15.57 -29.62 -10.88
C SER A 15 14.91 -29.28 -9.51
N CYS A 16 15.24 -30.01 -8.44
CA CYS A 16 14.64 -29.77 -7.11
C CYS A 16 15.46 -28.87 -6.16
N ALA A 17 16.54 -28.24 -6.61
CA ALA A 17 17.48 -27.53 -5.74
C ALA A 17 17.03 -26.09 -5.34
N GLY A 18 15.82 -25.65 -5.66
CA GLY A 18 15.37 -24.26 -5.46
C GLY A 18 14.29 -24.03 -4.38
N TYR A 19 13.73 -25.06 -3.79
CA TYR A 19 12.70 -24.89 -2.76
C TYR A 19 13.35 -24.64 -1.39
N LYS A 20 13.71 -23.40 -1.09
CA LYS A 20 13.91 -22.98 0.32
C LYS A 20 12.54 -23.00 0.98
N PRO A 21 12.28 -23.88 1.99
CA PRO A 21 11.07 -23.76 2.79
C PRO A 21 11.09 -22.36 3.41
N TYR A 22 10.12 -21.55 3.03
CA TYR A 22 9.95 -20.19 3.58
C TYR A 22 9.50 -20.37 5.04
N ILE A 23 10.46 -20.55 5.93
CA ILE A 23 10.22 -20.55 7.36
C ILE A 23 10.03 -19.09 7.72
N ASN A 24 8.77 -18.64 7.81
CA ASN A 24 8.40 -17.30 8.28
C ASN A 24 8.76 -17.14 9.76
N ASN A 25 10.05 -17.19 10.08
CA ASN A 25 10.52 -16.90 11.40
C ASN A 25 10.39 -15.40 11.69
N ASN A 26 10.22 -15.06 12.95
CA ASN A 26 10.21 -13.67 13.38
C ASN A 26 11.54 -12.96 12.97
N PRO A 27 11.52 -12.01 12.03
CA PRO A 27 12.71 -11.32 11.56
C PRO A 27 13.30 -10.39 12.64
N PHE A 28 12.50 -10.02 13.63
CA PHE A 28 12.89 -9.11 14.72
C PHE A 28 13.48 -9.86 15.93
N LYS A 29 13.66 -11.18 15.83
CA LYS A 29 14.16 -12.02 16.94
C LYS A 29 15.55 -11.57 17.41
N ASN A 30 16.44 -11.20 16.49
CA ASN A 30 17.79 -10.75 16.79
C ASN A 30 17.82 -9.46 17.63
N TYR A 31 16.75 -8.66 17.56
CA TYR A 31 16.57 -7.44 18.35
C TYR A 31 15.83 -7.69 19.68
N GLY A 32 15.53 -8.97 20.00
CA GLY A 32 14.80 -9.35 21.20
C GLY A 32 13.32 -8.96 21.17
N ILE A 33 12.72 -8.71 19.99
CA ILE A 33 11.32 -8.32 19.85
C ILE A 33 10.48 -9.58 19.64
N LYS A 34 9.54 -9.83 20.56
CA LYS A 34 8.57 -10.92 20.52
C LYS A 34 7.14 -10.41 20.33
N SER A 35 6.93 -9.11 20.55
CA SER A 35 5.63 -8.49 20.46
C SER A 35 5.71 -7.09 19.85
N ILE A 36 4.76 -6.75 18.99
CA ILE A 36 4.67 -5.44 18.32
C ILE A 36 3.27 -4.87 18.50
N SER A 37 3.20 -3.62 18.93
CA SER A 37 1.98 -2.80 18.96
C SER A 37 1.90 -1.99 17.68
N ILE A 38 0.74 -2.04 17.01
CA ILE A 38 0.52 -1.38 15.73
C ILE A 38 -0.71 -0.48 15.85
N PRO A 39 -0.55 0.79 16.23
CA PRO A 39 -1.62 1.77 16.15
C PRO A 39 -2.01 2.03 14.69
N ILE A 40 -3.21 2.56 14.48
CA ILE A 40 -3.64 3.01 13.14
C ILE A 40 -2.63 4.02 12.62
N PHE A 41 -2.18 3.84 11.38
CA PHE A 41 -1.23 4.73 10.73
C PHE A 41 -1.82 6.14 10.58
N VAL A 42 -0.97 7.13 10.79
CA VAL A 42 -1.38 8.54 10.73
C VAL A 42 -1.54 8.96 9.28
N ASN A 43 -2.72 9.41 8.90
CA ASN A 43 -2.97 9.94 7.55
C ASN A 43 -2.72 11.45 7.51
N LYS A 44 -1.69 11.86 6.81
CA LYS A 44 -1.39 13.25 6.44
C LYS A 44 -1.59 13.50 4.95
N SER A 45 -2.14 12.51 4.23
CA SER A 45 -2.44 12.62 2.81
C SER A 45 -3.85 13.16 2.57
N VAL A 46 -4.13 13.54 1.34
CA VAL A 46 -5.48 13.90 0.88
C VAL A 46 -6.36 12.70 0.54
N LEU A 47 -5.82 11.46 0.66
CA LEU A 47 -6.53 10.23 0.34
C LEU A 47 -7.44 9.80 1.50
N PRO A 48 -8.76 9.66 1.29
CA PRO A 48 -9.67 9.22 2.34
C PRO A 48 -9.45 7.71 2.64
N ALA A 49 -9.73 7.31 3.88
CA ALA A 49 -9.76 5.91 4.34
C ALA A 49 -8.46 5.09 4.14
N ILE A 50 -7.36 5.68 3.66
CA ILE A 50 -6.12 4.97 3.35
C ILE A 50 -5.42 4.41 4.60
N SER A 51 -5.52 5.10 5.76
CA SER A 51 -4.92 4.67 7.03
C SER A 51 -5.29 3.25 7.41
N ALA A 52 -6.60 2.99 7.46
CA ALA A 52 -7.11 1.68 7.88
C ALA A 52 -6.70 0.57 6.91
N LYS A 53 -6.71 0.87 5.60
CA LYS A 53 -6.35 -0.10 4.55
C LYS A 53 -4.87 -0.47 4.63
N VAL A 54 -3.97 0.51 4.69
CA VAL A 54 -2.52 0.26 4.81
C VAL A 54 -2.18 -0.42 6.13
N THR A 55 -2.73 0.06 7.25
CA THR A 55 -2.50 -0.57 8.56
C THR A 55 -2.92 -2.04 8.55
N ARG A 56 -4.11 -2.34 8.04
CA ARG A 56 -4.64 -3.71 7.95
C ARG A 56 -3.74 -4.60 7.08
N SER A 57 -3.29 -4.10 5.93
CA SER A 57 -2.45 -4.87 5.02
C SER A 57 -1.08 -5.18 5.64
N VAL A 58 -0.46 -4.22 6.34
CA VAL A 58 0.80 -4.42 7.06
C VAL A 58 0.63 -5.39 8.24
N VAL A 59 -0.45 -5.24 9.01
CA VAL A 59 -0.78 -6.17 10.11
C VAL A 59 -0.94 -7.59 9.59
N LYS A 60 -1.65 -7.78 8.46
CA LYS A 60 -1.85 -9.09 7.83
C LYS A 60 -0.51 -9.76 7.45
N VAL A 61 0.44 -9.01 6.95
CA VAL A 61 1.79 -9.51 6.64
C VAL A 61 2.50 -9.96 7.91
N LEU A 62 2.46 -9.15 8.97
CA LEU A 62 3.14 -9.46 10.23
C LEU A 62 2.54 -10.66 10.97
N PHE A 63 1.24 -10.93 10.80
CA PHE A 63 0.61 -12.15 11.35
C PHE A 63 1.15 -13.46 10.74
N ASN A 64 1.79 -13.41 9.58
CA ASN A 64 2.38 -14.59 8.96
C ASN A 64 3.69 -15.02 9.62
N TYR A 65 4.30 -14.19 10.46
CA TYR A 65 5.53 -14.53 11.17
C TYR A 65 5.25 -15.34 12.43
N LYS A 66 5.91 -16.50 12.52
CA LYS A 66 5.85 -17.36 13.71
C LYS A 66 6.55 -16.69 14.89
N ASN A 67 6.04 -16.92 16.09
CA ASN A 67 6.60 -16.39 17.34
C ASN A 67 6.66 -14.84 17.42
N LEU A 68 5.79 -14.17 16.69
CA LEU A 68 5.58 -12.73 16.77
C LEU A 68 4.15 -12.44 17.22
N LYS A 69 3.98 -11.80 18.38
CA LYS A 69 2.67 -11.39 18.89
C LYS A 69 2.35 -9.99 18.41
N ILE A 70 1.19 -9.83 17.75
CA ILE A 70 0.75 -8.54 17.25
C ILE A 70 -0.40 -8.02 18.11
N TYR A 71 -0.26 -6.79 18.57
CA TYR A 71 -1.32 -6.03 19.22
C TYR A 71 -1.84 -4.96 18.25
N SER A 72 -3.10 -5.06 17.88
CA SER A 72 -3.78 -4.01 17.12
C SER A 72 -4.13 -2.86 18.06
N GLY A 73 -3.66 -1.66 17.75
CA GLY A 73 -3.81 -0.48 18.61
C GLY A 73 -2.59 -0.21 19.50
N GLU A 74 -2.75 0.73 20.43
CA GLU A 74 -1.68 1.13 21.36
C GLU A 74 -1.63 0.20 22.56
N ASN A 75 -0.58 -0.61 22.64
CA ASN A 75 -0.32 -1.45 23.80
C ASN A 75 1.12 -1.24 24.30
N TYR A 76 1.26 -0.51 25.38
CA TYR A 76 2.55 -0.15 25.99
C TYR A 76 3.30 -1.33 26.65
N ARG A 77 2.70 -2.53 26.68
CA ARG A 77 3.36 -3.77 27.13
C ARG A 77 4.05 -4.50 25.98
N ALA A 78 3.91 -4.02 24.75
CA ALA A 78 4.62 -4.60 23.62
C ALA A 78 6.09 -4.21 23.63
N ASP A 79 6.97 -5.11 23.18
CA ASP A 79 8.40 -4.86 23.10
C ASP A 79 8.76 -3.75 22.11
N ALA A 80 7.93 -3.55 21.09
CA ALA A 80 8.14 -2.53 20.08
C ALA A 80 6.81 -1.93 19.56
N PHE A 81 6.92 -0.73 18.96
CA PHE A 81 5.83 -0.07 18.26
C PHE A 81 6.17 0.07 16.78
N LEU A 82 5.23 -0.30 15.92
CA LEU A 82 5.27 -0.03 14.50
C LEU A 82 4.37 1.17 14.20
N ILE A 83 4.98 2.29 13.83
CA ILE A 83 4.29 3.54 13.54
C ILE A 83 4.41 3.82 12.06
N GLY A 84 3.28 4.03 11.38
CA GLY A 84 3.22 4.44 9.99
C GLY A 84 2.68 5.86 9.84
N ILE A 85 3.27 6.59 8.91
CA ILE A 85 2.82 7.93 8.51
C ILE A 85 2.62 7.92 7.02
N ILE A 86 1.41 8.27 6.58
CA ILE A 86 1.01 8.32 5.18
C ILE A 86 1.00 9.78 4.75
N GLU A 87 1.74 10.10 3.71
CA GLU A 87 1.90 11.46 3.20
C GLU A 87 1.63 11.49 1.70
N SER A 88 1.10 12.58 1.21
CA SER A 88 0.97 12.89 -0.22
C SER A 88 1.27 14.36 -0.45
N ASN A 89 1.26 14.79 -1.71
CA ASN A 89 1.26 16.21 -2.00
C ASN A 89 0.03 16.87 -1.38
N ASP A 90 0.18 18.08 -0.86
CA ASP A 90 -0.91 18.84 -0.20
C ASP A 90 -1.99 19.31 -1.18
N LYS A 91 -1.64 19.42 -2.49
CA LYS A 91 -2.57 19.85 -3.53
C LYS A 91 -3.21 18.63 -4.19
N ILE A 92 -4.53 18.53 -4.12
CA ILE A 92 -5.30 17.42 -4.66
C ILE A 92 -5.02 17.17 -6.15
N ASN A 93 -4.85 18.23 -6.95
CA ASN A 93 -4.53 18.15 -8.38
C ASN A 93 -3.13 17.59 -8.66
N ASN A 94 -2.22 17.64 -7.67
CA ASN A 94 -0.90 17.03 -7.80
C ASN A 94 -0.90 15.56 -7.38
N VAL A 95 -1.87 15.16 -6.56
CA VAL A 95 -2.04 13.77 -6.11
C VAL A 95 -2.82 12.98 -7.16
N PHE A 96 -3.95 13.51 -7.62
CA PHE A 96 -4.80 12.88 -8.62
C PHE A 96 -4.48 13.43 -10.00
N LYS A 97 -3.98 12.58 -10.89
CA LYS A 97 -3.68 12.92 -12.27
C LYS A 97 -4.71 12.26 -13.18
N PRO A 98 -5.51 13.06 -13.91
CA PRO A 98 -6.40 12.52 -14.91
C PRO A 98 -5.59 11.90 -16.08
N GLY A 99 -6.14 10.87 -16.71
CA GLY A 99 -5.57 10.21 -17.87
C GLY A 99 -6.65 9.64 -18.76
N GLY A 100 -6.30 9.32 -20.01
CA GLY A 100 -7.20 8.73 -20.98
C GLY A 100 -8.39 9.64 -21.30
N ASP A 101 -8.25 10.55 -22.25
CA ASP A 101 -9.29 11.51 -22.58
C ASP A 101 -10.32 10.93 -23.56
N LYS A 102 -11.63 11.08 -23.27
CA LYS A 102 -12.73 10.84 -24.20
C LYS A 102 -13.37 12.17 -24.56
N PHE A 103 -13.54 12.41 -25.86
CA PHE A 103 -14.21 13.61 -26.34
C PHE A 103 -15.72 13.47 -26.17
N ALA A 104 -16.33 14.42 -25.48
CA ALA A 104 -17.78 14.47 -25.26
C ALA A 104 -18.43 15.37 -26.27
N ASP A 105 -19.11 14.77 -27.26
CA ASP A 105 -19.95 15.46 -28.27
C ASP A 105 -21.29 14.74 -28.47
N GLY A 106 -22.09 15.20 -29.42
CA GLY A 106 -23.34 14.57 -29.78
C GLY A 106 -24.28 14.31 -28.60
N ASP A 107 -24.74 13.06 -28.48
CA ASP A 107 -25.68 12.65 -27.43
C ASP A 107 -25.06 12.65 -26.04
N LEU A 108 -23.77 12.37 -25.92
CA LEU A 108 -23.02 12.48 -24.65
C LEU A 108 -23.03 13.92 -24.14
N LYS A 109 -22.79 14.89 -25.03
CA LYS A 109 -22.86 16.31 -24.73
C LYS A 109 -24.26 16.73 -24.26
N LYS A 110 -25.31 16.25 -24.92
CA LYS A 110 -26.70 16.55 -24.55
C LYS A 110 -27.07 16.01 -23.18
N SER A 111 -26.60 14.83 -22.81
CA SER A 111 -26.90 14.20 -21.55
C SER A 111 -26.22 14.89 -20.33
N ILE A 112 -25.13 15.64 -20.56
CA ILE A 112 -24.39 16.35 -19.53
C ILE A 112 -24.84 17.82 -19.39
N GLY A 113 -25.84 18.21 -20.15
CA GLY A 113 -26.34 19.60 -20.22
C GLY A 113 -25.71 20.35 -21.39
N SER A 114 -26.40 21.32 -21.95
CA SER A 114 -26.11 22.05 -23.21
C SER A 114 -24.78 22.84 -23.16
N ARG A 115 -23.67 22.17 -22.92
CA ARG A 115 -22.33 22.75 -22.85
C ARG A 115 -21.61 22.60 -24.20
N GLN A 116 -20.53 23.32 -24.35
CA GLN A 116 -19.60 23.09 -25.46
C GLN A 116 -18.97 21.70 -25.33
N SER A 117 -18.54 21.09 -26.44
CA SER A 117 -17.84 19.82 -26.44
C SER A 117 -16.54 19.91 -25.62
N PHE A 118 -16.24 18.90 -24.84
CA PHE A 118 -15.09 18.89 -23.94
C PHE A 118 -14.52 17.49 -23.74
N PHE A 119 -13.29 17.40 -23.23
CA PHE A 119 -12.67 16.13 -22.90
C PHE A 119 -13.01 15.69 -21.47
N ILE A 120 -13.27 14.40 -21.30
CA ILE A 120 -13.55 13.77 -20.03
C ILE A 120 -12.46 12.71 -19.76
N PRO A 121 -11.80 12.73 -18.60
CA PRO A 121 -10.84 11.70 -18.25
C PRO A 121 -11.52 10.35 -18.02
N THR A 122 -11.01 9.29 -18.65
CA THR A 122 -11.53 7.93 -18.50
C THR A 122 -10.88 7.16 -17.36
N ASN A 123 -9.71 7.60 -16.91
CA ASN A 123 -9.03 7.05 -15.73
C ASN A 123 -8.42 8.17 -14.88
N SER A 124 -7.96 7.82 -13.69
CA SER A 124 -7.17 8.70 -12.84
C SER A 124 -6.12 7.88 -12.11
N SER A 125 -4.92 8.43 -11.99
CA SER A 125 -3.86 7.87 -11.16
C SER A 125 -3.62 8.74 -9.94
N TYR A 126 -3.09 8.15 -8.87
CA TYR A 126 -2.65 8.85 -7.67
C TYR A 126 -1.41 8.20 -7.08
N SER A 127 -0.67 8.98 -6.28
CA SER A 127 0.51 8.50 -5.57
C SER A 127 0.55 9.02 -4.14
N TYR A 128 1.14 8.22 -3.26
CA TYR A 128 1.39 8.57 -1.86
C TYR A 128 2.59 7.81 -1.31
N ASN A 129 3.16 8.32 -0.22
CA ASN A 129 4.28 7.73 0.47
C ASN A 129 3.85 7.23 1.84
N VAL A 130 4.46 6.14 2.30
CA VAL A 130 4.28 5.59 3.64
C VAL A 130 5.62 5.45 4.31
N LYS A 131 5.84 6.21 5.39
CA LYS A 131 7.02 6.11 6.26
C LYS A 131 6.70 5.16 7.39
N ILE A 132 7.46 4.07 7.54
CA ILE A 132 7.25 3.08 8.59
C ILE A 132 8.47 3.08 9.53
N TYR A 133 8.18 3.19 10.82
CA TYR A 133 9.16 3.20 11.91
C TYR A 133 8.88 2.02 12.85
N LEU A 134 9.87 1.18 13.11
CA LEU A 134 9.83 0.19 14.19
C LEU A 134 10.78 0.64 15.30
N ILE A 135 10.23 0.91 16.47
CA ILE A 135 10.97 1.45 17.62
C ILE A 135 10.81 0.51 18.79
N LYS A 136 11.92 0.05 19.36
CA LYS A 136 11.95 -0.78 20.56
C LYS A 136 11.75 0.08 21.80
N ASP A 137 10.91 -0.37 22.76
CA ASP A 137 10.61 0.31 24.03
C ASP A 137 10.46 1.84 23.90
N PRO A 138 9.56 2.35 23.03
CA PRO A 138 9.45 3.78 22.86
C PRO A 138 8.79 4.43 24.08
N SER A 139 9.28 5.61 24.47
CA SER A 139 8.56 6.43 25.44
C SER A 139 7.30 7.04 24.82
N ASN A 140 6.31 7.35 25.67
CA ASN A 140 5.07 8.00 25.22
C ASN A 140 5.33 9.30 24.45
N ASN A 141 6.36 10.05 24.83
CA ASN A 141 6.75 11.30 24.17
C ASN A 141 7.24 11.06 22.73
N ILE A 142 8.00 9.98 22.51
CA ILE A 142 8.46 9.60 21.15
C ILE A 142 7.29 9.24 20.27
N ILE A 143 6.33 8.46 20.78
CA ILE A 143 5.13 8.08 20.03
C ILE A 143 4.31 9.32 19.65
N LYS A 144 4.05 10.22 20.59
CA LYS A 144 3.34 11.47 20.35
C LYS A 144 4.08 12.35 19.33
N LEU A 145 5.39 12.47 19.46
CA LEU A 145 6.24 13.25 18.58
C LEU A 145 6.16 12.75 17.12
N LEU A 146 6.25 11.43 16.91
CA LEU A 146 6.16 10.83 15.56
C LEU A 146 4.76 10.99 14.95
N LYS A 147 3.71 10.97 15.76
CA LYS A 147 2.34 11.18 15.29
C LYS A 147 2.04 12.66 15.01
N SER A 148 2.79 13.57 15.61
CA SER A 148 2.61 15.00 15.39
C SER A 148 3.11 15.43 14.00
N LYS A 149 2.73 16.66 13.58
CA LYS A 149 3.26 17.26 12.34
C LYS A 149 4.72 17.68 12.58
N ILE A 150 5.66 16.76 12.40
CA ILE A 150 7.08 17.11 12.43
C ILE A 150 7.49 17.56 11.03
N PRO A 151 8.21 18.69 10.89
CA PRO A 151 8.79 19.09 9.61
C PRO A 151 9.71 17.97 9.07
N ASN A 152 9.67 17.76 7.77
CA ASN A 152 10.43 16.69 7.08
C ASN A 152 11.96 16.72 7.31
N ASN A 153 12.49 17.76 7.92
CA ASN A 153 13.93 18.01 8.10
C ASN A 153 14.53 17.50 9.42
N VAL A 154 13.69 16.98 10.33
CA VAL A 154 14.22 16.42 11.59
C VAL A 154 14.52 14.95 11.39
N LYS A 155 15.74 14.62 10.99
CA LYS A 155 16.33 13.29 11.14
C LYS A 155 16.49 13.04 12.64
N ILE A 156 15.44 12.65 13.31
CA ILE A 156 15.50 12.30 14.72
C ILE A 156 16.24 10.98 14.81
N LYS A 157 17.48 11.04 15.28
CA LYS A 157 18.31 9.88 15.56
C LYS A 157 17.78 9.24 16.86
N TYR A 158 16.82 8.32 16.72
CA TYR A 158 16.33 7.55 17.86
C TYR A 158 17.30 6.40 18.15
N PRO A 159 17.88 6.30 19.35
CA PRO A 159 18.81 5.23 19.69
C PRO A 159 18.16 3.83 19.69
N LYS A 160 16.82 3.75 19.73
CA LYS A 160 16.04 2.50 19.75
C LYS A 160 15.28 2.25 18.44
N LEU A 161 15.60 2.97 17.37
CA LEU A 161 15.03 2.76 16.04
C LEU A 161 15.66 1.50 15.44
N ILE A 162 14.86 0.46 15.24
CA ILE A 162 15.28 -0.82 14.65
C ILE A 162 15.16 -0.79 13.13
N PHE A 163 14.08 -0.19 12.64
CA PHE A 163 13.79 -0.16 11.21
C PHE A 163 13.13 1.16 10.85
N PHE A 164 13.57 1.73 9.73
CA PHE A 164 12.93 2.87 9.09
C PHE A 164 13.02 2.74 7.58
N LYS A 165 11.88 2.82 6.93
CA LYS A 165 11.84 2.85 5.48
C LYS A 165 10.66 3.65 4.97
N GLU A 166 10.84 4.28 3.82
CA GLU A 166 9.80 4.97 3.06
C GLU A 166 9.43 4.13 1.85
N PHE A 167 8.14 3.94 1.65
CA PHE A 167 7.55 3.18 0.56
C PHE A 167 6.65 4.10 -0.25
N THR A 168 6.70 3.96 -1.58
CA THR A 168 5.84 4.72 -2.49
C THR A 168 4.86 3.79 -3.16
N ALA A 169 3.59 4.17 -3.19
CA ALA A 169 2.58 3.54 -4.01
C ALA A 169 2.09 4.52 -5.08
N THR A 170 2.04 4.03 -6.31
CA THR A 170 1.38 4.71 -7.43
C THR A 170 0.40 3.73 -8.03
N THR A 171 -0.85 4.16 -8.19
CA THR A 171 -1.90 3.31 -8.74
C THR A 171 -2.88 4.12 -9.58
N ALA A 172 -3.66 3.45 -10.41
CA ALA A 172 -4.68 4.06 -11.22
C ALA A 172 -6.02 3.36 -11.01
N PHE A 173 -7.09 4.06 -11.29
CA PHE A 173 -8.44 3.51 -11.31
C PHE A 173 -9.23 4.07 -12.48
N ASP A 174 -10.13 3.25 -13.02
CA ASP A 174 -10.96 3.63 -14.17
C ASP A 174 -12.16 4.45 -13.70
N ARG A 175 -12.42 5.53 -14.43
CA ARG A 175 -13.65 6.29 -14.38
C ARG A 175 -14.52 5.78 -15.54
N GLN A 176 -15.27 4.71 -15.31
CA GLN A 176 -16.07 4.14 -16.38
C GLN A 176 -17.20 5.09 -16.81
N LEU A 177 -17.14 5.49 -18.07
CA LEU A 177 -18.29 6.05 -18.77
C LEU A 177 -19.11 4.88 -19.28
N LYS A 178 -20.35 4.74 -18.82
CA LYS A 178 -21.25 3.71 -19.32
C LYS A 178 -21.59 4.00 -20.77
N GLU A 179 -21.09 3.19 -21.69
CA GLU A 179 -21.54 3.21 -23.07
C GLU A 179 -22.90 2.52 -23.13
N THR A 180 -23.95 3.29 -23.32
CA THR A 180 -25.28 2.75 -23.56
C THR A 180 -25.83 3.31 -24.86
N THR A 181 -26.61 2.48 -25.53
CA THR A 181 -27.27 2.83 -26.82
C THR A 181 -28.44 3.79 -26.63
N SER A 182 -28.85 4.14 -25.41
CA SER A 182 -29.93 5.06 -25.14
C SER A 182 -29.44 6.42 -24.66
N VAL A 183 -30.00 7.49 -25.20
CA VAL A 183 -29.67 8.90 -24.89
C VAL A 183 -29.82 9.22 -23.40
N ASN A 184 -30.76 8.58 -22.71
CA ASN A 184 -31.03 8.82 -21.27
C ASN A 184 -30.04 8.17 -20.31
N SER A 185 -29.17 7.30 -20.79
CA SER A 185 -28.14 6.62 -19.97
C SER A 185 -26.73 6.76 -20.54
N ALA A 186 -26.60 7.39 -21.71
CA ALA A 186 -25.31 7.61 -22.34
C ALA A 186 -24.55 8.72 -21.61
N GLY A 187 -23.38 8.40 -21.10
CA GLY A 187 -22.42 9.40 -20.70
C GLY A 187 -22.53 9.97 -19.30
N LEU A 188 -23.43 9.48 -18.48
CA LEU A 188 -23.30 9.73 -17.04
C LEU A 188 -22.11 8.92 -16.52
N VAL A 189 -21.12 9.62 -15.99
CA VAL A 189 -20.08 8.98 -15.16
C VAL A 189 -20.83 8.22 -14.09
N ASN A 190 -20.73 6.89 -14.09
CA ASN A 190 -21.32 6.10 -13.03
C ASN A 190 -20.51 6.36 -11.75
N PHE A 191 -20.95 7.35 -10.99
CA PHE A 191 -20.28 7.84 -9.80
C PHE A 191 -20.04 6.70 -8.78
N THR A 192 -21.04 5.86 -8.57
CA THR A 192 -20.98 4.73 -7.65
C THR A 192 -19.90 3.73 -8.09
N GLN A 193 -19.85 3.42 -9.38
CA GLN A 193 -18.86 2.50 -9.92
C GLN A 193 -17.44 3.11 -9.89
N ALA A 194 -17.31 4.38 -10.27
CA ALA A 194 -16.02 5.09 -10.18
C ALA A 194 -15.52 5.17 -8.74
N GLN A 195 -16.43 5.36 -7.78
CA GLN A 195 -16.11 5.33 -6.35
C GLN A 195 -15.70 3.92 -5.90
N GLY A 196 -16.39 2.87 -6.35
CA GLY A 196 -16.00 1.47 -6.11
C GLY A 196 -14.60 1.18 -6.62
N ASN A 197 -14.32 1.49 -7.89
CA ASN A 197 -13.01 1.32 -8.51
C ASN A 197 -11.90 2.08 -7.75
N PHE A 198 -12.21 3.28 -7.27
CA PHE A 198 -11.28 4.04 -6.43
C PHE A 198 -10.98 3.31 -5.11
N TYR A 199 -12.00 2.82 -4.39
CA TYR A 199 -11.77 2.10 -3.13
C TYR A 199 -11.03 0.78 -3.33
N ASP A 200 -11.30 0.05 -4.42
CA ASP A 200 -10.57 -1.17 -4.78
C ASP A 200 -9.12 -0.87 -5.10
N SER A 201 -8.86 0.23 -5.80
CA SER A 201 -7.49 0.68 -6.07
C SER A 201 -6.72 1.04 -4.80
N LEU A 202 -7.40 1.61 -3.78
CA LEU A 202 -6.80 1.86 -2.47
C LEU A 202 -6.41 0.56 -1.76
N ASP A 203 -7.22 -0.51 -1.86
CA ASP A 203 -6.88 -1.83 -1.28
C ASP A 203 -5.69 -2.47 -2.01
N GLN A 204 -5.65 -2.37 -3.33
CA GLN A 204 -4.52 -2.86 -4.14
C GLN A 204 -3.22 -2.10 -3.78
N SER A 205 -3.27 -0.78 -3.69
CA SER A 205 -2.11 0.03 -3.33
C SER A 205 -1.63 -0.24 -1.91
N ALA A 206 -2.54 -0.43 -0.96
CA ALA A 206 -2.22 -0.81 0.41
C ALA A 206 -1.56 -2.20 0.49
N SER A 207 -2.02 -3.15 -0.32
CA SER A 207 -1.41 -4.48 -0.44
C SER A 207 0.00 -4.40 -1.05
N SER A 208 0.20 -3.53 -2.03
CA SER A 208 1.53 -3.27 -2.62
C SER A 208 2.50 -2.72 -1.56
N ILE A 209 2.10 -1.74 -0.77
CA ILE A 209 2.91 -1.23 0.36
C ILE A 209 3.26 -2.35 1.35
N ALA A 210 2.29 -3.19 1.71
CA ALA A 210 2.53 -4.29 2.64
C ALA A 210 3.52 -5.32 2.08
N THR A 211 3.48 -5.61 0.78
CA THR A 211 4.44 -6.48 0.09
C THR A 211 5.84 -5.85 0.07
N GLN A 212 5.95 -4.57 -0.25
CA GLN A 212 7.24 -3.85 -0.20
C GLN A 212 7.82 -3.85 1.22
N PHE A 213 6.97 -3.62 2.24
CA PHE A 213 7.36 -3.70 3.63
C PHE A 213 7.87 -5.09 4.01
N ASN A 214 7.13 -6.15 3.64
CA ASN A 214 7.53 -7.54 3.89
C ASN A 214 8.91 -7.85 3.30
N ASN A 215 9.12 -7.47 2.04
CA ASN A 215 10.39 -7.69 1.35
C ASN A 215 11.54 -6.92 2.02
N ALA A 216 11.28 -5.68 2.46
CA ALA A 216 12.28 -4.90 3.16
C ALA A 216 12.67 -5.52 4.51
N VAL A 217 11.68 -5.94 5.30
CA VAL A 217 11.91 -6.59 6.60
C VAL A 217 12.65 -7.92 6.45
N THR A 218 12.31 -8.72 5.42
CA THR A 218 12.94 -10.02 5.18
C THR A 218 14.39 -9.89 4.70
N ASN A 219 14.73 -8.81 4.00
CA ASN A 219 16.05 -8.65 3.39
C ASN A 219 17.01 -7.82 4.24
N GLU A 220 16.51 -6.97 5.14
CA GLU A 220 17.33 -6.00 5.89
C GLU A 220 17.51 -6.36 7.39
N LEU A 221 16.70 -7.32 7.91
CA LEU A 221 16.71 -7.72 9.31
C LEU A 221 17.01 -9.21 9.50
#